data_df79fdea35d495fff42d8c5d1c36fe96
#
_entry.id   df79fdea35d495fff42d8c5d1c36fe96
#
_cell.length_a   1.000
_cell.length_b   1.000
_cell.length_c   1.000
_cell.angle_alpha   90.00
_cell.angle_beta   90.00
_cell.angle_gamma   90.00
#
_symmetry.space_group_name_H-M   'P 1'
#
loop_
_entity.id
_entity.type
_entity.pdbx_description
1 polymer ?
#
loop_
_entity_poly.entity_id
_entity_poly.type
_entity_poly.pdbx_seq_one_letter_code
_entity_poly.pdbx_strand_id
1 'polypeptide(L)'
;TMDRPFMLVVRCSGETVDTAERAVEALVASSTKRHVLKAKDRSAADEGTGALDLTYEVRLKDGETAFIDALCAIEGVGDASLVSYNGDYLG
;
A
#
# COMPACT_ATOMS: atom_id res chain seq x y z
N THR A 1 6.06 -1.36 -21.81
CA THR A 1 6.58 -2.68 -21.55
C THR A 1 6.49 -3.01 -20.09
N MET A 2 7.34 -2.40 -19.29
CA MET A 2 7.31 -2.67 -17.85
C MET A 2 6.42 -1.69 -17.12
N ASP A 3 5.68 -0.91 -17.86
CA ASP A 3 4.95 0.22 -17.29
C ASP A 3 3.49 -0.10 -17.00
N ARG A 4 3.20 -1.37 -16.79
CA ARG A 4 1.84 -1.74 -16.43
C ARG A 4 1.57 -1.39 -14.98
N PRO A 5 0.32 -1.14 -14.64
CA PRO A 5 -0.03 -0.82 -13.26
C PRO A 5 -0.09 -2.06 -12.39
N PHE A 6 0.17 -1.84 -11.12
CA PHE A 6 -0.06 -2.84 -10.08
C PHE A 6 -0.96 -2.23 -9.02
N MET A 7 -1.70 -3.06 -8.33
CA MET A 7 -2.46 -2.62 -7.17
C MET A 7 -1.68 -3.00 -5.92
N LEU A 8 -1.48 -2.05 -5.07
CA LEU A 8 -0.80 -2.24 -3.79
C LEU A 8 -1.81 -2.06 -2.68
N VAL A 9 -1.98 -3.08 -1.85
CA VAL A 9 -2.89 -3.01 -0.71
C VAL A 9 -2.07 -3.13 0.55
N VAL A 10 -2.18 -2.13 1.42
CA VAL A 10 -1.43 -2.08 2.68
C VAL A 10 -2.42 -2.01 3.82
N ARG A 11 -2.27 -2.90 4.80
CA ARG A 11 -3.14 -2.95 5.97
C ARG A 11 -2.40 -2.48 7.19
N CYS A 12 -2.95 -1.47 7.82
CA CYS A 12 -2.39 -0.89 9.03
C CYS A 12 -3.38 -1.07 10.18
N SER A 13 -2.88 -1.18 11.40
CA SER A 13 -3.75 -1.31 12.55
C SER A 13 -3.03 -0.85 13.80
N GLY A 14 -3.82 -0.69 14.88
CA GLY A 14 -3.28 -0.38 16.19
C GLY A 14 -3.23 1.10 16.46
N GLU A 15 -2.56 1.44 17.56
CA GLU A 15 -2.53 2.82 18.02
C GLU A 15 -1.70 3.73 17.14
N THR A 16 -0.77 3.16 16.36
CA THR A 16 0.12 3.93 15.51
C THR A 16 -0.38 4.01 14.07
N VAL A 17 -1.67 3.76 13.84
CA VAL A 17 -2.19 3.66 12.48
C VAL A 17 -2.00 4.97 11.70
N ASP A 18 -2.15 6.13 12.35
CA ASP A 18 -2.01 7.39 11.64
C ASP A 18 -0.55 7.66 11.28
N THR A 19 0.37 7.33 12.16
CA THR A 19 1.79 7.44 11.85
C THR A 19 2.18 6.46 10.75
N ALA A 20 1.63 5.24 10.81
CA ALA A 20 1.90 4.24 9.78
C ALA A 20 1.41 4.73 8.42
N GLU A 21 0.23 5.35 8.37
CA GLU A 21 -0.30 5.85 7.11
C GLU A 21 0.67 6.83 6.46
N ARG A 22 1.21 7.77 7.24
CA ARG A 22 2.15 8.74 6.71
C ARG A 22 3.45 8.09 6.25
N ALA A 23 3.93 7.10 7.00
CA ALA A 23 5.15 6.41 6.62
C ALA A 23 4.95 5.58 5.35
N VAL A 24 3.79 4.94 5.22
CA VAL A 24 3.45 4.19 4.02
C VAL A 24 3.42 5.11 2.81
N GLU A 25 2.74 6.25 2.95
CA GLU A 25 2.64 7.20 1.84
C GLU A 25 4.03 7.66 1.39
N ALA A 26 4.88 8.00 2.33
CA ALA A 26 6.22 8.48 2.01
C ALA A 26 7.04 7.38 1.31
N LEU A 27 6.96 6.15 1.81
CA LEU A 27 7.72 5.06 1.23
C LEU A 27 7.22 4.70 -0.17
N VAL A 28 5.91 4.68 -0.35
CA VAL A 28 5.33 4.39 -1.67
C VAL A 28 5.76 5.47 -2.65
N ALA A 29 5.69 6.74 -2.25
CA ALA A 29 6.06 7.83 -3.12
C ALA A 29 7.52 7.75 -3.56
N SER A 30 8.42 7.36 -2.66
CA SER A 30 9.84 7.32 -2.97
C SER A 30 10.24 6.02 -3.68
N SER A 31 9.44 4.97 -3.57
CA SER A 31 9.81 3.65 -4.07
C SER A 31 9.18 3.31 -5.41
N THR A 32 8.20 4.08 -5.84
CA THR A 32 7.51 3.79 -7.10
C THR A 32 7.71 4.94 -8.07
N LYS A 33 7.56 4.62 -9.34
CA LYS A 33 7.64 5.62 -10.39
C LYS A 33 6.44 6.56 -10.36
N ARG A 34 5.29 6.01 -9.96
CA ARG A 34 4.05 6.77 -9.88
C ARG A 34 3.11 6.04 -8.93
N HIS A 35 2.32 6.79 -8.19
CA HIS A 35 1.35 6.19 -7.29
C HIS A 35 0.10 7.07 -7.21
N VAL A 36 -1.04 6.42 -7.05
CA VAL A 36 -2.32 7.10 -6.88
C VAL A 36 -3.10 6.32 -5.82
N LEU A 37 -3.58 7.01 -4.81
CA LEU A 37 -4.44 6.36 -3.81
C LEU A 37 -5.82 6.15 -4.43
N LYS A 38 -6.26 4.91 -4.48
CA LYS A 38 -7.52 4.54 -5.10
C LYS A 38 -8.60 4.24 -4.07
N ALA A 39 -8.23 3.78 -2.89
CA ALA A 39 -9.20 3.48 -1.85
C ALA A 39 -8.54 3.61 -0.49
N LYS A 40 -9.34 4.06 0.47
CA LYS A 40 -8.91 4.16 1.84
C LYS A 40 -10.09 3.72 2.70
N ASP A 41 -9.94 2.60 3.37
CA ASP A 41 -11.00 2.02 4.18
C ASP A 41 -10.55 2.00 5.62
N ARG A 42 -11.35 2.63 6.47
CA ARG A 42 -11.03 2.69 7.89
C ARG A 42 -12.14 2.02 8.68
N SER A 43 -11.77 1.10 9.56
CA SER A 43 -12.68 0.47 10.48
C SER A 43 -12.65 1.23 11.79
N ALA A 44 -13.82 1.35 12.42
CA ALA A 44 -13.91 2.02 13.71
C ALA A 44 -13.10 1.25 14.75
N ALA A 45 -12.44 2.00 15.63
CA ALA A 45 -11.60 1.40 16.65
C ALA A 45 -12.43 1.03 17.87
N ASP A 46 -12.21 -0.19 18.34
CA ASP A 46 -12.66 -0.59 19.67
C ASP A 46 -11.41 -0.62 20.53
N GLU A 47 -11.35 0.24 21.55
CA GLU A 47 -10.24 0.24 22.47
C GLU A 47 -8.89 0.48 21.76
N GLY A 48 -8.88 1.37 20.78
CA GLY A 48 -7.64 1.74 20.12
C GLY A 48 -7.13 0.76 19.08
N THR A 49 -7.96 -0.16 18.62
CA THR A 49 -7.52 -1.20 17.70
C THR A 49 -8.05 -1.01 16.28
N GLY A 50 -8.28 0.22 15.87
CA GLY A 50 -8.77 0.48 14.53
C GLY A 50 -7.86 -0.06 13.46
N ALA A 51 -8.42 -0.25 12.27
CA ALA A 51 -7.68 -0.73 11.12
C ALA A 51 -7.84 0.24 9.97
N LEU A 52 -6.85 0.26 9.08
CA LEU A 52 -6.84 1.13 7.92
C LEU A 52 -6.27 0.34 6.76
N ASP A 53 -7.06 0.21 5.70
CA ASP A 53 -6.61 -0.42 4.47
C ASP A 53 -6.42 0.64 3.41
N LEU A 54 -5.23 0.68 2.82
CA LEU A 54 -4.88 1.62 1.78
C LEU A 54 -4.65 0.86 0.49
N THR A 55 -5.30 1.31 -0.57
CA THR A 55 -5.15 0.69 -1.89
C THR A 55 -4.61 1.75 -2.85
N TYR A 56 -3.46 1.46 -3.41
CA TYR A 56 -2.81 2.34 -4.38
C TYR A 56 -2.72 1.65 -5.72
N GLU A 57 -2.84 2.42 -6.78
CA GLU A 57 -2.37 1.97 -8.09
C GLU A 57 -0.96 2.52 -8.26
N VAL A 58 -0.02 1.66 -8.58
CA VAL A 58 1.39 2.07 -8.65
C VAL A 58 2.01 1.61 -9.97
N ARG A 59 3.02 2.37 -10.40
CA ARG A 59 3.91 1.97 -11.49
C ARG A 59 5.28 1.75 -10.86
N LEU A 60 5.84 0.57 -11.08
CA LEU A 60 7.08 0.19 -10.42
C LEU A 60 8.28 0.81 -11.13
N LYS A 61 9.35 1.02 -10.37
CA LYS A 61 10.63 1.44 -10.94
C LYS A 61 11.34 0.17 -11.41
N ASP A 62 11.43 -0.01 -12.72
CA ASP A 62 12.15 -1.15 -13.32
C ASP A 62 11.70 -2.49 -12.73
N GLY A 63 10.40 -2.60 -12.39
CA GLY A 63 9.88 -3.83 -11.83
C GLY A 63 10.33 -4.14 -10.42
N GLU A 64 10.90 -3.16 -9.72
CA GLU A 64 11.44 -3.36 -8.39
C GLU A 64 10.32 -3.55 -7.37
N THR A 65 10.37 -4.66 -6.63
CA THR A 65 9.34 -5.00 -5.66
C THR A 65 9.86 -5.05 -4.22
N ALA A 66 11.14 -4.79 -4.01
CA ALA A 66 11.72 -4.94 -2.67
C ALA A 66 11.11 -4.01 -1.64
N PHE A 67 10.49 -2.92 -2.07
CA PHE A 67 9.89 -1.98 -1.13
C PHE A 67 8.73 -2.61 -0.35
N ILE A 68 8.19 -3.73 -0.81
CA ILE A 68 7.13 -4.42 -0.07
C ILE A 68 7.64 -4.86 1.29
N ASP A 69 8.88 -5.38 1.35
CA ASP A 69 9.47 -5.77 2.63
C ASP A 69 9.65 -4.55 3.54
N ALA A 70 10.04 -3.43 2.96
CA ALA A 70 10.21 -2.20 3.74
C ALA A 70 8.88 -1.71 4.28
N LEU A 71 7.80 -1.85 3.51
CA LEU A 71 6.46 -1.51 4.01
C LEU A 71 6.12 -2.33 5.25
N CYS A 72 6.38 -3.63 5.18
CA CYS A 72 6.04 -4.50 6.30
C CYS A 72 6.92 -4.24 7.53
N ALA A 73 8.02 -3.53 7.39
CA ALA A 73 8.86 -3.17 8.51
C ALA A 73 8.37 -1.91 9.24
N ILE A 74 7.39 -1.21 8.69
CA ILE A 74 6.83 -0.02 9.34
C ILE A 74 5.95 -0.47 10.50
N GLU A 75 6.16 0.14 11.66
CA GLU A 75 5.33 -0.16 12.82
C GLU A 75 3.87 0.18 12.49
N GLY A 76 2.96 -0.75 12.77
CA GLY A 76 1.56 -0.57 12.47
C GLY A 76 1.12 -1.20 11.16
N VAL A 77 2.05 -1.58 10.30
CA VAL A 77 1.72 -2.28 9.07
C VAL A 77 1.75 -3.77 9.33
N GLY A 78 0.63 -4.43 9.07
CA GLY A 78 0.53 -5.88 9.29
C GLY A 78 0.60 -6.69 8.01
N ASP A 79 0.37 -6.05 6.87
CA ASP A 79 0.29 -6.79 5.62
C ASP A 79 0.44 -5.82 4.45
N ALA A 80 1.13 -6.26 3.41
CA ALA A 80 1.26 -5.51 2.17
C ALA A 80 1.25 -6.49 1.01
N SER A 81 0.37 -6.25 0.05
CA SER A 81 0.20 -7.13 -1.11
C SER A 81 0.32 -6.32 -2.39
N LEU A 82 1.09 -6.83 -3.33
CA LEU A 82 1.24 -6.22 -4.63
C LEU A 82 0.65 -7.16 -5.66
N VAL A 83 -0.39 -6.70 -6.35
CA VAL A 83 -1.14 -7.53 -7.28
C VAL A 83 -0.99 -6.94 -8.67
N SER A 84 -0.59 -7.77 -9.62
CA SER A 84 -0.52 -7.35 -11.00
C SER A 84 -1.93 -7.04 -11.48
N TYR A 85 -2.10 -5.85 -12.00
CA TYR A 85 -3.39 -5.41 -12.51
C TYR A 85 -3.27 -5.21 -14.01
N ASN A 86 -4.15 -5.86 -14.74
CA ASN A 86 -4.20 -5.71 -16.18
C ASN A 86 -5.66 -5.56 -16.54
N GLY A 87 -6.02 -4.37 -17.01
CA GLY A 87 -7.42 -4.07 -17.24
C GLY A 87 -8.13 -5.02 -18.18
N ASP A 88 -7.41 -5.68 -19.04
CA ASP A 88 -8.05 -6.60 -19.97
C ASP A 88 -8.00 -8.04 -19.53
N TYR A 89 -7.34 -8.33 -18.41
CA TYR A 89 -7.29 -9.71 -17.98
C TYR A 89 -8.65 -10.17 -17.46
N LEU A 90 -9.48 -9.23 -17.05
CA LEU A 90 -10.82 -9.54 -16.58
C LEU A 90 -11.74 -9.90 -17.72
N GLY A 91 -11.33 -9.54 -18.91
CA GLY A 91 -12.12 -9.85 -20.07
C GLY A 91 -12.05 -11.30 -20.44
#